data_3db3e619bdcc970fe1b1c10498d21df4
#
_entry.id   3db3e619bdcc970fe1b1c10498d21df4
#
_cell.length_a   1.000
_cell.length_b   1.000
_cell.length_c   1.000
_cell.angle_alpha   90.00
_cell.angle_beta   90.00
_cell.angle_gamma   90.00
#
_symmetry.space_group_name_H-M   'P 1'
#
loop_
_entity.id
_entity.type
_entity.pdbx_description
1 polymer ?
#
loop_
_entity_poly.entity_id
_entity_poly.type
_entity_poly.pdbx_seq_one_letter_code
_entity_poly.pdbx_strand_id
1 'polypeptide(L)'
;MREQRITSGLGQIAVAIDENGAQIPVVFLHGVFLDRSLWADYGSDLTGRTHIYIDMPAHGNSSDIGHDWSLDDCVEMLINVLDELGVQECIVIGHSWGSMTALRAATKFPTRFKAVGLFNMPFKRTSGLSRLGFILQKLMVIFPRFYAKQAAKSLYSKAVLRQRPDLSTKMQDRLSKRPSKEISRVIDAVILDPTDATQLLHTLRVPAFAMIGETDYVGNPPKIETATVPGGHISPHEAVQETRAAIKRVVELASAKSA
;
A
#
# COMPACT_ATOMS: atom_id res chain seq x y z
N MET A 1 5.60 -12.42 -16.64
CA MET A 1 6.00 -11.49 -15.54
C MET A 1 7.50 -11.56 -15.34
N ARG A 2 8.22 -10.45 -15.46
CA ARG A 2 9.67 -10.34 -15.24
C ARG A 2 9.92 -9.88 -13.81
N GLU A 3 10.86 -10.48 -13.10
CA GLU A 3 11.28 -10.06 -11.77
C GLU A 3 12.61 -9.32 -11.83
N GLN A 4 12.74 -8.27 -11.02
CA GLN A 4 13.94 -7.45 -10.94
C GLN A 4 14.16 -6.99 -9.50
N ARG A 5 15.42 -6.74 -9.12
CA ARG A 5 15.78 -6.06 -7.87
C ARG A 5 16.46 -4.74 -8.21
N ILE A 6 15.99 -3.67 -7.58
CA ILE A 6 16.47 -2.31 -7.78
C ILE A 6 17.10 -1.84 -6.49
N THR A 7 18.32 -1.33 -6.56
CA THR A 7 19.01 -0.74 -5.42
C THR A 7 18.44 0.64 -5.14
N SER A 8 18.04 0.88 -3.91
CA SER A 8 17.52 2.18 -3.44
C SER A 8 18.12 2.56 -2.09
N GLY A 9 17.84 3.75 -1.59
CA GLY A 9 18.19 4.17 -0.22
C GLY A 9 17.56 3.25 0.86
N LEU A 10 16.52 2.50 0.53
CA LEU A 10 15.86 1.52 1.40
C LEU A 10 16.27 0.06 1.09
N GLY A 11 17.43 -0.14 0.48
CA GLY A 11 17.99 -1.45 0.17
C GLY A 11 17.57 -2.00 -1.19
N GLN A 12 17.56 -3.32 -1.32
CA GLN A 12 17.17 -4.01 -2.55
C GLN A 12 15.64 -4.13 -2.61
N ILE A 13 15.02 -3.43 -3.54
CA ILE A 13 13.57 -3.45 -3.74
C ILE A 13 13.22 -4.46 -4.83
N ALA A 14 12.41 -5.43 -4.49
CA ALA A 14 11.92 -6.44 -5.43
C ALA A 14 10.70 -5.90 -6.19
N VAL A 15 10.77 -6.00 -7.51
CA VAL A 15 9.74 -5.53 -8.43
C VAL A 15 9.37 -6.67 -9.39
N ALA A 16 8.09 -6.89 -9.59
CA ALA A 16 7.57 -7.75 -10.64
C ALA A 16 6.89 -6.90 -11.72
N ILE A 17 7.23 -7.15 -12.97
CA ILE A 17 6.74 -6.38 -14.12
C ILE A 17 6.01 -7.32 -15.07
N ASP A 18 4.79 -6.96 -15.39
CA ASP A 18 3.95 -7.63 -16.38
C ASP A 18 3.75 -6.70 -17.56
N GLU A 19 4.55 -6.92 -18.61
CA GLU A 19 4.60 -6.07 -19.80
C GLU A 19 3.44 -6.40 -20.74
N ASN A 20 2.32 -5.68 -20.63
CA ASN A 20 1.09 -5.94 -21.38
C ASN A 20 0.70 -4.83 -22.36
N GLY A 21 1.58 -3.86 -22.63
CA GLY A 21 1.32 -2.82 -23.61
C GLY A 21 2.04 -1.49 -23.38
N ALA A 22 1.78 -0.53 -24.26
CA ALA A 22 2.48 0.76 -24.33
C ALA A 22 1.73 1.91 -23.66
N GLN A 23 0.53 1.68 -23.14
CA GLN A 23 -0.20 2.72 -22.40
C GLN A 23 0.49 3.03 -21.06
N ILE A 24 0.13 4.17 -20.46
CA ILE A 24 0.65 4.61 -19.16
C ILE A 24 0.62 3.44 -18.15
N PRO A 25 1.77 3.05 -17.56
CA PRO A 25 1.85 1.91 -16.66
C PRO A 25 1.10 2.15 -15.34
N VAL A 26 0.68 1.05 -14.72
CA VAL A 26 0.08 1.07 -13.39
C VAL A 26 1.04 0.47 -12.38
N VAL A 27 1.34 1.21 -11.33
CA VAL A 27 2.22 0.81 -10.23
C VAL A 27 1.38 0.47 -9.01
N PHE A 28 1.62 -0.69 -8.43
CA PHE A 28 0.89 -1.20 -7.27
C PHE A 28 1.78 -1.27 -6.03
N LEU A 29 1.32 -0.65 -4.93
CA LEU A 29 1.99 -0.62 -3.64
C LEU A 29 1.09 -1.28 -2.58
N HIS A 30 1.59 -2.30 -1.90
CA HIS A 30 0.84 -3.01 -0.87
C HIS A 30 0.92 -2.32 0.51
N GLY A 31 0.13 -2.79 1.46
CA GLY A 31 0.12 -2.35 2.86
C GLY A 31 1.07 -3.14 3.76
N VAL A 32 1.18 -2.69 5.01
CA VAL A 32 1.99 -3.34 6.04
C VAL A 32 1.56 -4.80 6.26
N PHE A 33 2.53 -5.68 6.50
CA PHE A 33 2.36 -7.14 6.71
C PHE A 33 1.84 -7.93 5.51
N LEU A 34 1.79 -7.30 4.34
CA LEU A 34 1.42 -7.89 3.06
C LEU A 34 2.65 -7.99 2.14
N ASP A 35 2.42 -8.34 0.90
CA ASP A 35 3.39 -8.30 -0.20
C ASP A 35 2.66 -8.02 -1.51
N ARG A 36 3.39 -7.92 -2.61
CA ARG A 36 2.85 -7.63 -3.95
C ARG A 36 1.74 -8.59 -4.40
N SER A 37 1.64 -9.80 -3.79
CA SER A 37 0.57 -10.75 -4.12
C SER A 37 -0.84 -10.25 -3.75
N LEU A 38 -0.95 -9.17 -2.96
CA LEU A 38 -2.21 -8.46 -2.74
C LEU A 38 -2.90 -8.10 -4.05
N TRP A 39 -2.11 -7.82 -5.08
CA TRP A 39 -2.56 -7.28 -6.37
C TRP A 39 -2.60 -8.33 -7.49
N ALA A 40 -2.30 -9.62 -7.19
CA ALA A 40 -2.13 -10.68 -8.21
C ALA A 40 -3.36 -10.86 -9.12
N ASP A 41 -4.57 -10.65 -8.59
CA ASP A 41 -5.83 -10.90 -9.29
C ASP A 41 -6.35 -9.68 -10.07
N TYR A 42 -5.61 -8.55 -10.10
CA TYR A 42 -6.13 -7.28 -10.62
C TYR A 42 -5.53 -6.85 -11.96
N GLY A 43 -4.34 -7.31 -12.31
CA GLY A 43 -3.66 -6.92 -13.55
C GLY A 43 -4.39 -7.37 -14.81
N SER A 44 -5.03 -8.53 -14.80
CA SER A 44 -5.72 -9.10 -15.97
C SER A 44 -6.82 -8.21 -16.56
N ASP A 45 -7.38 -7.30 -15.77
CA ASP A 45 -8.46 -6.39 -16.18
C ASP A 45 -7.95 -5.10 -16.84
N LEU A 46 -6.64 -4.85 -16.79
CA LEU A 46 -6.01 -3.61 -17.24
C LEU A 46 -5.19 -3.86 -18.53
N THR A 47 -5.87 -4.37 -19.54
CA THR A 47 -5.23 -4.69 -20.82
C THR A 47 -4.59 -3.48 -21.50
N GLY A 48 -3.49 -3.70 -22.23
CA GLY A 48 -2.76 -2.68 -22.93
C GLY A 48 -1.85 -1.80 -22.06
N ARG A 49 -1.66 -2.14 -20.79
CA ARG A 49 -0.80 -1.42 -19.84
C ARG A 49 0.22 -2.35 -19.20
N THR A 50 1.41 -1.83 -18.97
CA THR A 50 2.40 -2.48 -18.11
C THR A 50 1.98 -2.34 -16.65
N HIS A 51 2.06 -3.44 -15.89
CA HIS A 51 1.80 -3.46 -14.46
C HIS A 51 3.11 -3.67 -13.71
N ILE A 52 3.33 -2.83 -12.70
CA ILE A 52 4.54 -2.84 -11.87
C ILE A 52 4.12 -3.09 -10.42
N TYR A 53 4.52 -4.23 -9.88
CA TYR A 53 4.18 -4.63 -8.52
C TYR A 53 5.43 -4.53 -7.65
N ILE A 54 5.39 -3.68 -6.63
CA ILE A 54 6.53 -3.42 -5.74
C ILE A 54 6.32 -4.11 -4.41
N ASP A 55 7.29 -4.92 -3.98
CA ASP A 55 7.38 -5.31 -2.58
C ASP A 55 7.98 -4.15 -1.79
N MET A 56 7.22 -3.59 -0.85
CA MET A 56 7.67 -2.49 0.00
C MET A 56 8.87 -2.90 0.88
N PRO A 57 9.70 -1.97 1.37
CA PRO A 57 10.87 -2.28 2.18
C PRO A 57 10.60 -3.27 3.32
N ALA A 58 11.49 -4.21 3.55
CA ALA A 58 11.37 -5.27 4.55
C ALA A 58 10.13 -6.19 4.37
N HIS A 59 9.51 -6.22 3.18
CA HIS A 59 8.37 -7.09 2.85
C HIS A 59 8.64 -7.91 1.58
N GLY A 60 7.88 -9.00 1.42
CA GLY A 60 8.02 -9.87 0.26
C GLY A 60 9.47 -10.31 0.01
N ASN A 61 9.98 -10.02 -1.17
CA ASN A 61 11.36 -10.29 -1.59
C ASN A 61 12.29 -9.06 -1.45
N SER A 62 11.80 -7.94 -0.92
CA SER A 62 12.61 -6.75 -0.63
C SER A 62 13.41 -6.91 0.66
N SER A 63 14.60 -6.29 0.70
CA SER A 63 15.45 -6.32 1.88
C SER A 63 15.03 -5.29 2.94
N ASP A 64 15.56 -5.46 4.15
CA ASP A 64 15.62 -4.44 5.20
C ASP A 64 17.02 -3.81 5.20
N ILE A 65 17.13 -2.53 5.56
CA ILE A 65 18.40 -1.80 5.60
C ILE A 65 19.06 -1.77 6.98
N GLY A 66 18.40 -2.30 8.01
CA GLY A 66 18.96 -2.44 9.36
C GLY A 66 18.92 -1.18 10.23
N HIS A 67 18.48 -0.03 9.72
CA HIS A 67 18.31 1.23 10.45
C HIS A 67 16.92 1.85 10.21
N ASP A 68 16.57 2.88 10.98
CA ASP A 68 15.27 3.55 10.91
C ASP A 68 15.14 4.34 9.60
N TRP A 69 13.91 4.46 9.13
CA TRP A 69 13.50 5.14 7.90
C TRP A 69 12.08 5.72 8.06
N SER A 70 11.68 6.55 7.13
CA SER A 70 10.42 7.31 7.15
C SER A 70 9.57 7.06 5.91
N LEU A 71 8.35 7.60 5.89
CA LEU A 71 7.51 7.61 4.69
C LEU A 71 8.11 8.46 3.56
N ASP A 72 8.90 9.47 3.87
CA ASP A 72 9.57 10.29 2.87
C ASP A 72 10.68 9.48 2.17
N ASP A 73 11.39 8.62 2.90
CA ASP A 73 12.35 7.68 2.29
C ASP A 73 11.63 6.66 1.37
N CYS A 74 10.39 6.28 1.70
CA CYS A 74 9.55 5.46 0.80
C CYS A 74 9.16 6.21 -0.49
N VAL A 75 8.97 7.52 -0.42
CA VAL A 75 8.73 8.35 -1.61
C VAL A 75 9.96 8.37 -2.51
N GLU A 76 11.14 8.63 -1.95
CA GLU A 76 12.40 8.62 -2.71
C GLU A 76 12.67 7.23 -3.32
N MET A 77 12.40 6.16 -2.57
CA MET A 77 12.49 4.79 -3.06
C MET A 77 11.56 4.57 -4.26
N LEU A 78 10.31 5.03 -4.20
CA LEU A 78 9.37 4.89 -5.31
C LEU A 78 9.85 5.64 -6.55
N ILE A 79 10.31 6.88 -6.40
CA ILE A 79 10.84 7.66 -7.54
C ILE A 79 12.09 6.99 -8.13
N ASN A 80 13.02 6.53 -7.29
CA ASN A 80 14.20 5.79 -7.74
C ASN A 80 13.82 4.53 -8.54
N VAL A 81 12.82 3.76 -8.06
CA VAL A 81 12.32 2.58 -8.79
C VAL A 81 11.76 2.97 -10.15
N LEU A 82 10.98 4.05 -10.24
CA LEU A 82 10.42 4.53 -11.51
C LEU A 82 11.54 4.96 -12.47
N ASP A 83 12.56 5.66 -11.98
CA ASP A 83 13.70 6.14 -12.78
C ASP A 83 14.52 4.97 -13.33
N GLU A 84 14.86 3.98 -12.52
CA GLU A 84 15.58 2.77 -12.91
C GLU A 84 14.81 1.92 -13.94
N LEU A 85 13.48 1.99 -13.92
CA LEU A 85 12.62 1.33 -14.90
C LEU A 85 12.36 2.19 -16.14
N GLY A 86 12.86 3.43 -16.22
CA GLY A 86 12.59 4.36 -17.32
C GLY A 86 11.14 4.87 -17.36
N VAL A 87 10.39 4.75 -16.28
CA VAL A 87 8.98 5.16 -16.19
C VAL A 87 8.90 6.65 -15.85
N GLN A 88 8.61 7.47 -16.84
CA GLN A 88 8.49 8.92 -16.68
C GLN A 88 7.18 9.32 -15.99
N GLU A 89 6.07 8.68 -16.35
CA GLU A 89 4.74 8.94 -15.83
C GLU A 89 4.01 7.61 -15.57
N CYS A 90 3.23 7.53 -14.50
CA CYS A 90 2.45 6.33 -14.19
C CYS A 90 1.12 6.67 -13.49
N ILE A 91 0.26 5.68 -13.37
CA ILE A 91 -0.84 5.62 -12.41
C ILE A 91 -0.32 4.87 -11.20
N VAL A 92 -0.49 5.38 -9.99
CA VAL A 92 -0.08 4.67 -8.77
C VAL A 92 -1.29 4.29 -7.94
N ILE A 93 -1.39 3.03 -7.55
CA ILE A 93 -2.47 2.49 -6.71
C ILE A 93 -1.83 1.88 -5.46
N GLY A 94 -2.15 2.47 -4.32
CA GLY A 94 -1.66 2.01 -3.03
C GLY A 94 -2.77 1.44 -2.16
N HIS A 95 -2.40 0.55 -1.26
CA HIS A 95 -3.22 0.09 -0.16
C HIS A 95 -2.55 0.46 1.16
N SER A 96 -3.29 1.08 2.10
CA SER A 96 -2.80 1.41 3.45
C SER A 96 -1.46 2.18 3.39
N TRP A 97 -0.34 1.60 3.84
CA TRP A 97 1.00 2.16 3.71
C TRP A 97 1.35 2.55 2.26
N GLY A 98 1.05 1.69 1.28
CA GLY A 98 1.24 2.02 -0.13
C GLY A 98 0.48 3.28 -0.56
N SER A 99 -0.74 3.50 -0.03
CA SER A 99 -1.50 4.74 -0.27
C SER A 99 -0.86 5.95 0.40
N MET A 100 -0.33 5.79 1.61
CA MET A 100 0.38 6.88 2.30
C MET A 100 1.63 7.33 1.53
N THR A 101 2.35 6.37 0.95
CA THR A 101 3.50 6.63 0.06
C THR A 101 3.05 7.28 -1.24
N ALA A 102 2.00 6.74 -1.89
CA ALA A 102 1.48 7.26 -3.15
C ALA A 102 0.98 8.70 -3.03
N LEU A 103 0.24 9.05 -1.97
CA LEU A 103 -0.22 10.42 -1.70
C LEU A 103 0.96 11.40 -1.58
N ARG A 104 1.97 11.05 -0.77
CA ARG A 104 3.15 11.90 -0.56
C ARG A 104 3.95 12.07 -1.86
N ALA A 105 4.15 10.99 -2.60
CA ALA A 105 4.84 11.01 -3.88
C ALA A 105 4.10 11.89 -4.90
N ALA A 106 2.79 11.74 -5.04
CA ALA A 106 1.98 12.54 -5.96
C ALA A 106 1.89 14.01 -5.57
N THR A 107 1.99 14.32 -4.28
CA THR A 107 2.04 15.71 -3.81
C THR A 107 3.42 16.35 -4.07
N LYS A 108 4.51 15.59 -3.85
CA LYS A 108 5.89 16.08 -4.02
C LYS A 108 6.34 16.12 -5.49
N PHE A 109 5.91 15.14 -6.28
CA PHE A 109 6.29 14.95 -7.69
C PHE A 109 5.05 14.84 -8.61
N PRO A 110 4.18 15.85 -8.68
CA PRO A 110 2.87 15.74 -9.34
C PRO A 110 2.95 15.44 -10.85
N THR A 111 4.05 15.74 -11.51
CA THR A 111 4.26 15.46 -12.93
C THR A 111 4.53 13.97 -13.22
N ARG A 112 4.91 13.20 -12.24
CA ARG A 112 5.19 11.76 -12.37
C ARG A 112 3.92 10.90 -12.32
N PHE A 113 2.77 11.46 -11.93
CA PHE A 113 1.56 10.70 -11.69
C PHE A 113 0.36 11.26 -12.45
N LYS A 114 -0.30 10.42 -13.24
CA LYS A 114 -1.53 10.78 -13.96
C LYS A 114 -2.79 10.64 -13.12
N ALA A 115 -2.81 9.65 -12.23
CA ALA A 115 -3.86 9.46 -11.23
C ALA A 115 -3.33 8.65 -10.04
N VAL A 116 -4.03 8.75 -8.91
CA VAL A 116 -3.67 8.08 -7.65
C VAL A 116 -4.86 7.32 -7.09
N GLY A 117 -4.69 6.04 -6.80
CA GLY A 117 -5.62 5.22 -6.03
C GLY A 117 -5.20 5.16 -4.56
N LEU A 118 -6.08 5.58 -3.65
CA LEU A 118 -5.84 5.67 -2.21
C LEU A 118 -6.76 4.68 -1.48
N PHE A 119 -6.37 3.39 -1.43
CA PHE A 119 -7.21 2.35 -0.85
C PHE A 119 -6.88 2.12 0.62
N ASN A 120 -7.90 2.21 1.48
CA ASN A 120 -7.80 2.02 2.94
C ASN A 120 -6.66 2.88 3.56
N MET A 121 -6.56 4.14 3.17
CA MET A 121 -5.43 5.00 3.53
C MET A 121 -5.59 5.64 4.91
N PRO A 122 -4.71 5.36 5.89
CA PRO A 122 -4.63 6.12 7.12
C PRO A 122 -4.08 7.54 6.81
N PHE A 123 -4.90 8.57 6.98
CA PHE A 123 -4.46 9.95 6.74
C PHE A 123 -4.32 10.78 8.02
N LYS A 124 -4.89 10.32 9.12
CA LYS A 124 -4.75 10.94 10.43
C LYS A 124 -3.56 10.33 11.20
N ARG A 125 -2.88 11.17 11.95
CA ARG A 125 -1.81 10.69 12.84
C ARG A 125 -2.38 9.78 13.91
N THR A 126 -1.68 8.67 14.19
CA THR A 126 -1.99 7.80 15.32
C THR A 126 -1.69 8.54 16.64
N SER A 127 -2.69 8.70 17.50
CA SER A 127 -2.58 9.50 18.74
C SER A 127 -3.37 8.88 19.90
N GLY A 128 -3.18 9.42 21.09
CA GLY A 128 -3.94 9.04 22.28
C GLY A 128 -3.87 7.55 22.60
N LEU A 129 -5.00 6.96 22.99
CA LEU A 129 -5.12 5.55 23.37
C LEU A 129 -4.76 4.58 22.25
N SER A 130 -5.06 4.95 20.99
CA SER A 130 -4.68 4.13 19.83
C SER A 130 -3.17 4.02 19.71
N ARG A 131 -2.43 5.12 19.89
CA ARG A 131 -0.96 5.09 19.86
C ARG A 131 -0.41 4.20 20.99
N LEU A 132 -0.93 4.36 22.20
CA LEU A 132 -0.54 3.50 23.33
C LEU A 132 -0.82 2.02 23.02
N GLY A 133 -1.98 1.72 22.42
CA GLY A 133 -2.34 0.37 22.00
C GLY A 133 -1.33 -0.22 21.00
N PHE A 134 -0.90 0.53 20.01
CA PHE A 134 0.12 0.08 19.06
C PHE A 134 1.49 -0.10 19.71
N ILE A 135 1.89 0.77 20.65
CA ILE A 135 3.14 0.62 21.39
C ILE A 135 3.13 -0.68 22.21
N LEU A 136 2.02 -0.97 22.89
CA LEU A 136 1.87 -2.22 23.66
C LEU A 136 1.85 -3.45 22.74
N GLN A 137 1.14 -3.37 21.60
CA GLN A 137 1.15 -4.44 20.61
C GLN A 137 2.55 -4.70 20.05
N LYS A 138 3.36 -3.66 19.86
CA LYS A 138 4.74 -3.76 19.38
C LYS A 138 5.60 -4.62 20.30
N LEU A 139 5.37 -4.64 21.61
CA LEU A 139 6.07 -5.53 22.54
C LEU A 139 5.83 -7.01 22.22
N MET A 140 4.70 -7.34 21.60
CA MET A 140 4.38 -8.72 21.21
C MET A 140 5.07 -9.20 19.93
N VAL A 141 5.80 -8.34 19.24
CA VAL A 141 6.54 -8.67 18.00
C VAL A 141 7.63 -9.72 18.27
N ILE A 142 8.10 -9.88 19.50
CA ILE A 142 8.99 -10.99 19.91
C ILE A 142 8.37 -12.37 19.66
N PHE A 143 7.02 -12.42 19.55
CA PHE A 143 6.25 -13.60 19.17
C PHE A 143 5.54 -13.36 17.82
N PRO A 144 6.25 -13.36 16.69
CA PRO A 144 5.75 -12.84 15.43
C PRO A 144 4.50 -13.55 14.91
N ARG A 145 4.37 -14.85 15.13
CA ARG A 145 3.14 -15.60 14.75
C ARG A 145 1.93 -15.16 15.57
N PHE A 146 2.10 -14.96 16.87
CA PHE A 146 1.02 -14.48 17.74
C PHE A 146 0.62 -13.05 17.37
N TYR A 147 1.61 -12.17 17.20
CA TYR A 147 1.41 -10.80 16.75
C TYR A 147 0.65 -10.76 15.42
N ALA A 148 1.09 -11.52 14.41
CA ALA A 148 0.44 -11.59 13.10
C ALA A 148 -1.01 -12.10 13.18
N LYS A 149 -1.30 -13.05 14.05
CA LYS A 149 -2.66 -13.53 14.29
C LYS A 149 -3.56 -12.43 14.87
N GLN A 150 -3.05 -11.59 15.78
CA GLN A 150 -3.82 -10.46 16.32
C GLN A 150 -3.97 -9.34 15.27
N ALA A 151 -2.89 -9.03 14.53
CA ALA A 151 -2.94 -8.09 13.42
C ALA A 151 -3.98 -8.49 12.36
N ALA A 152 -4.02 -9.77 11.97
CA ALA A 152 -5.03 -10.26 11.03
C ALA A 152 -6.46 -10.03 11.54
N LYS A 153 -6.71 -10.26 12.85
CA LYS A 153 -8.03 -10.05 13.45
C LYS A 153 -8.46 -8.59 13.50
N SER A 154 -7.52 -7.64 13.55
CA SER A 154 -7.82 -6.22 13.53
C SER A 154 -7.91 -5.63 12.12
N LEU A 155 -7.24 -6.24 11.14
CA LEU A 155 -7.19 -5.73 9.76
C LEU A 155 -8.25 -6.34 8.85
N TYR A 156 -8.62 -7.60 9.06
CA TYR A 156 -9.68 -8.27 8.29
C TYR A 156 -11.03 -8.26 9.03
N SER A 157 -12.11 -8.26 8.31
CA SER A 157 -13.44 -8.49 8.88
C SER A 157 -13.56 -9.91 9.46
N LYS A 158 -14.38 -10.05 10.51
CA LYS A 158 -14.65 -11.37 11.12
C LYS A 158 -15.28 -12.34 10.10
N ALA A 159 -16.10 -11.84 9.20
CA ALA A 159 -16.76 -12.64 8.17
C ALA A 159 -15.76 -13.29 7.23
N VAL A 160 -14.81 -12.49 6.72
CA VAL A 160 -13.78 -12.98 5.80
C VAL A 160 -12.83 -13.96 6.50
N LEU A 161 -12.39 -13.72 7.71
CA LEU A 161 -11.53 -14.66 8.42
C LEU A 161 -12.20 -16.03 8.71
N ARG A 162 -13.53 -16.06 8.79
CA ARG A 162 -14.26 -17.35 8.88
C ARG A 162 -14.29 -18.11 7.56
N GLN A 163 -14.44 -17.39 6.44
CA GLN A 163 -14.50 -17.97 5.09
C GLN A 163 -13.08 -18.29 4.55
N ARG A 164 -12.10 -17.44 4.88
CA ARG A 164 -10.74 -17.47 4.39
C ARG A 164 -9.72 -17.49 5.55
N PRO A 165 -9.68 -18.55 6.37
CA PRO A 165 -8.71 -18.66 7.47
C PRO A 165 -7.25 -18.68 6.99
N ASP A 166 -7.02 -19.03 5.71
CA ASP A 166 -5.73 -18.98 5.04
C ASP A 166 -5.08 -17.57 5.08
N LEU A 167 -5.87 -16.50 5.06
CA LEU A 167 -5.37 -15.12 5.13
C LEU A 167 -4.60 -14.84 6.42
N SER A 168 -5.13 -15.31 7.55
CA SER A 168 -4.42 -15.21 8.84
C SER A 168 -3.14 -16.05 8.87
N THR A 169 -3.18 -17.25 8.31
CA THR A 169 -2.01 -18.15 8.22
C THR A 169 -0.93 -17.55 7.33
N LYS A 170 -1.29 -17.03 6.17
CA LYS A 170 -0.36 -16.33 5.25
C LYS A 170 0.33 -15.14 5.95
N MET A 171 -0.41 -14.34 6.71
CA MET A 171 0.18 -13.22 7.47
C MET A 171 1.15 -13.72 8.54
N GLN A 172 0.80 -14.79 9.27
CA GLN A 172 1.68 -15.43 10.26
C GLN A 172 2.98 -15.93 9.60
N ASP A 173 2.88 -16.57 8.44
CA ASP A 173 4.04 -17.10 7.73
C ASP A 173 4.95 -15.98 7.19
N ARG A 174 4.38 -14.87 6.70
CA ARG A 174 5.16 -13.68 6.29
C ARG A 174 5.95 -13.09 7.45
N LEU A 175 5.28 -12.80 8.56
CA LEU A 175 5.93 -12.16 9.71
C LEU A 175 6.90 -13.08 10.43
N SER A 176 6.63 -14.40 10.50
CA SER A 176 7.53 -15.35 11.16
C SER A 176 8.87 -15.55 10.43
N LYS A 177 8.96 -15.13 9.17
CA LYS A 177 10.19 -15.15 8.37
C LYS A 177 11.06 -13.90 8.57
N ARG A 178 10.56 -12.90 9.30
CA ARG A 178 11.24 -11.62 9.51
C ARG A 178 11.73 -11.50 10.95
N PRO A 179 12.94 -10.98 11.17
CA PRO A 179 13.42 -10.62 12.50
C PRO A 179 12.46 -9.62 13.19
N SER A 180 12.26 -9.77 14.49
CA SER A 180 11.39 -8.87 15.27
C SER A 180 11.81 -7.40 15.17
N LYS A 181 13.12 -7.12 15.02
CA LYS A 181 13.64 -5.75 14.82
C LYS A 181 13.15 -5.13 13.51
N GLU A 182 13.09 -5.90 12.41
CA GLU A 182 12.54 -5.41 11.12
C GLU A 182 11.05 -5.07 11.26
N ILE A 183 10.27 -5.97 11.84
CA ILE A 183 8.84 -5.75 12.09
C ILE A 183 8.64 -4.50 12.95
N SER A 184 9.47 -4.34 13.98
CA SER A 184 9.43 -3.17 14.89
C SER A 184 9.70 -1.86 14.15
N ARG A 185 10.73 -1.79 13.29
CA ARG A 185 11.02 -0.59 12.47
C ARG A 185 9.87 -0.24 11.54
N VAL A 186 9.30 -1.23 10.89
CA VAL A 186 8.12 -1.02 10.01
C VAL A 186 6.95 -0.43 10.81
N ILE A 187 6.67 -0.93 12.01
CA ILE A 187 5.60 -0.40 12.88
C ILE A 187 5.88 1.07 13.24
N ASP A 188 7.12 1.41 13.58
CA ASP A 188 7.51 2.78 13.87
C ASP A 188 7.28 3.67 12.63
N ALA A 189 7.91 3.35 11.53
CA ALA A 189 7.90 4.17 10.31
C ALA A 189 6.51 4.35 9.68
N VAL A 190 5.63 3.33 9.80
CA VAL A 190 4.34 3.29 9.07
C VAL A 190 3.14 3.59 9.97
N ILE A 191 3.22 3.26 11.26
CA ILE A 191 2.05 3.35 12.17
C ILE A 191 2.24 4.43 13.24
N LEU A 192 3.44 4.50 13.86
CA LEU A 192 3.66 5.35 15.03
C LEU A 192 4.19 6.75 14.69
N ASP A 193 5.05 6.88 13.69
CA ASP A 193 5.75 8.12 13.37
C ASP A 193 5.08 8.98 12.27
N PRO A 194 4.20 8.45 11.41
CA PRO A 194 3.61 9.27 10.36
C PRO A 194 2.90 10.51 10.88
N THR A 195 3.15 11.62 10.21
CA THR A 195 2.45 12.88 10.45
C THR A 195 1.05 12.84 9.83
N ASP A 196 0.17 13.71 10.30
CA ASP A 196 -1.16 13.92 9.71
C ASP A 196 -1.04 14.35 8.24
N ALA A 197 -1.75 13.65 7.36
CA ALA A 197 -1.73 13.87 5.92
C ALA A 197 -2.96 14.64 5.40
N THR A 198 -3.81 15.19 6.29
CA THR A 198 -5.00 15.93 5.88
C THR A 198 -4.65 17.11 4.99
N GLN A 199 -3.58 17.84 5.30
CA GLN A 199 -3.14 18.96 4.47
C GLN A 199 -2.65 18.51 3.09
N LEU A 200 -2.01 17.36 2.97
CA LEU A 200 -1.59 16.80 1.67
C LEU A 200 -2.81 16.48 0.78
N LEU A 201 -3.88 15.93 1.37
CA LEU A 201 -5.14 15.70 0.65
C LEU A 201 -5.77 17.00 0.13
N HIS A 202 -5.66 18.11 0.89
CA HIS A 202 -6.16 19.41 0.46
C HIS A 202 -5.34 20.04 -0.67
N THR A 203 -4.05 19.75 -0.74
CA THR A 203 -3.11 20.32 -1.73
C THR A 203 -2.84 19.41 -2.92
N LEU A 204 -3.35 18.19 -2.93
CA LEU A 204 -3.17 17.23 -4.02
C LEU A 204 -3.74 17.78 -5.33
N ARG A 205 -2.92 17.83 -6.37
CA ARG A 205 -3.28 18.33 -7.71
C ARG A 205 -3.49 17.20 -8.73
N VAL A 206 -3.04 16.01 -8.38
CA VAL A 206 -3.21 14.81 -9.21
C VAL A 206 -4.63 14.26 -8.99
N PRO A 207 -5.35 13.85 -10.06
CA PRO A 207 -6.64 13.19 -9.90
C PRO A 207 -6.54 11.97 -8.97
N ALA A 208 -7.46 11.83 -8.04
CA ALA A 208 -7.41 10.77 -7.05
C ALA A 208 -8.79 10.15 -6.81
N PHE A 209 -8.79 8.87 -6.51
CA PHE A 209 -9.95 8.11 -6.06
C PHE A 209 -9.58 7.28 -4.84
N ALA A 210 -10.46 7.24 -3.85
CA ALA A 210 -10.26 6.46 -2.64
C ALA A 210 -11.26 5.30 -2.54
N MET A 211 -10.86 4.27 -1.82
CA MET A 211 -11.72 3.14 -1.46
C MET A 211 -11.48 2.77 0.00
N ILE A 212 -12.54 2.53 0.75
CA ILE A 212 -12.47 2.09 2.15
C ILE A 212 -13.44 0.94 2.41
N GLY A 213 -13.11 0.07 3.36
CA GLY A 213 -14.04 -0.93 3.87
C GLY A 213 -15.06 -0.34 4.84
N GLU A 214 -16.29 -0.87 4.86
CA GLU A 214 -17.38 -0.41 5.76
C GLU A 214 -17.00 -0.47 7.25
N THR A 215 -16.14 -1.42 7.63
CA THR A 215 -15.68 -1.60 9.00
C THR A 215 -14.23 -1.15 9.20
N ASP A 216 -13.66 -0.41 8.24
CA ASP A 216 -12.32 0.12 8.33
C ASP A 216 -12.26 1.30 9.32
N TYR A 217 -11.15 1.40 10.04
CA TYR A 217 -10.94 2.44 11.05
C TYR A 217 -10.42 3.78 10.48
N VAL A 218 -10.02 3.82 9.20
CA VAL A 218 -9.31 5.00 8.64
C VAL A 218 -10.23 6.17 8.27
N GLY A 219 -11.51 5.91 8.01
CA GLY A 219 -12.48 6.93 7.60
C GLY A 219 -12.26 7.48 6.18
N ASN A 220 -13.20 8.31 5.72
CA ASN A 220 -13.17 8.91 4.38
C ASN A 220 -12.13 10.04 4.31
N PRO A 221 -11.21 10.03 3.33
CA PRO A 221 -10.32 11.15 3.10
C PRO A 221 -11.10 12.38 2.58
N PRO A 222 -10.84 13.59 3.13
CA PRO A 222 -11.55 14.79 2.69
C PRO A 222 -11.23 15.13 1.22
N LYS A 223 -12.23 15.66 0.51
CA LYS A 223 -12.13 16.14 -0.89
C LYS A 223 -11.76 15.10 -1.95
N ILE A 224 -11.71 13.82 -1.61
CA ILE A 224 -11.46 12.74 -2.55
C ILE A 224 -12.75 11.95 -2.77
N GLU A 225 -13.09 11.71 -4.04
CA GLU A 225 -14.18 10.79 -4.41
C GLU A 225 -13.88 9.42 -3.81
N THR A 226 -14.77 8.89 -2.97
CA THR A 226 -14.50 7.68 -2.18
C THR A 226 -15.62 6.67 -2.34
N ALA A 227 -15.28 5.42 -2.68
CA ALA A 227 -16.19 4.29 -2.59
C ALA A 227 -16.06 3.59 -1.24
N THR A 228 -17.20 3.31 -0.61
CA THR A 228 -17.26 2.42 0.55
C THR A 228 -17.64 1.03 0.08
N VAL A 229 -16.88 0.01 0.47
CA VAL A 229 -17.04 -1.37 0.02
C VAL A 229 -17.18 -2.32 1.22
N PRO A 230 -17.77 -3.52 1.05
CA PRO A 230 -17.84 -4.49 2.14
C PRO A 230 -16.44 -4.85 2.69
N GLY A 231 -16.35 -5.10 4.00
CA GLY A 231 -15.14 -5.62 4.63
C GLY A 231 -14.41 -4.63 5.53
N GLY A 232 -13.18 -4.99 5.89
CA GLY A 232 -12.30 -4.27 6.82
C GLY A 232 -11.19 -3.48 6.12
N HIS A 233 -10.03 -3.43 6.80
CA HIS A 233 -8.89 -2.63 6.32
C HIS A 233 -8.19 -3.21 5.09
N ILE A 234 -8.29 -4.53 4.83
CA ILE A 234 -7.67 -5.14 3.65
C ILE A 234 -8.74 -5.42 2.59
N SER A 235 -9.45 -4.37 2.17
CA SER A 235 -10.54 -4.45 1.19
C SER A 235 -10.18 -5.17 -0.11
N PRO A 236 -8.94 -5.08 -0.66
CA PRO A 236 -8.59 -5.86 -1.85
C PRO A 236 -8.71 -7.39 -1.67
N HIS A 237 -8.58 -7.92 -0.47
CA HIS A 237 -8.85 -9.35 -0.22
C HIS A 237 -10.31 -9.67 0.10
N GLU A 238 -11.10 -8.66 0.46
CA GLU A 238 -12.46 -8.83 0.99
C GLU A 238 -13.55 -8.48 -0.02
N ALA A 239 -13.31 -7.45 -0.84
CA ALA A 239 -14.25 -6.88 -1.83
C ALA A 239 -13.61 -6.86 -3.22
N VAL A 240 -13.36 -8.04 -3.81
CA VAL A 240 -12.57 -8.18 -5.04
C VAL A 240 -13.21 -7.45 -6.22
N GLN A 241 -14.53 -7.57 -6.42
CA GLN A 241 -15.21 -6.94 -7.56
C GLN A 241 -15.27 -5.43 -7.44
N GLU A 242 -15.53 -4.92 -6.23
CA GLU A 242 -15.55 -3.50 -5.92
C GLU A 242 -14.14 -2.90 -6.06
N THR A 243 -13.10 -3.65 -5.66
CA THR A 243 -11.71 -3.26 -5.86
C THR A 243 -11.37 -3.16 -7.35
N ARG A 244 -11.83 -4.10 -8.18
CA ARG A 244 -11.68 -4.03 -9.65
C ARG A 244 -12.35 -2.75 -10.21
N ALA A 245 -13.56 -2.45 -9.77
CA ALA A 245 -14.26 -1.24 -10.18
C ALA A 245 -13.52 0.04 -9.74
N ALA A 246 -13.00 0.07 -8.51
CA ALA A 246 -12.22 1.18 -7.99
C ALA A 246 -10.90 1.38 -8.78
N ILE A 247 -10.19 0.31 -9.12
CA ILE A 247 -8.99 0.36 -9.96
C ILE A 247 -9.31 0.94 -11.35
N LYS A 248 -10.39 0.47 -11.99
CA LYS A 248 -10.85 1.01 -13.28
C LYS A 248 -11.16 2.50 -13.18
N ARG A 249 -11.84 2.93 -12.11
CA ARG A 249 -12.12 4.35 -11.87
C ARG A 249 -10.85 5.20 -11.78
N VAL A 250 -9.81 4.73 -11.09
CA VAL A 250 -8.51 5.42 -11.04
C VAL A 250 -7.90 5.55 -12.43
N VAL A 251 -7.97 4.50 -13.26
CA VAL A 251 -7.43 4.50 -14.63
C VAL A 251 -8.21 5.48 -15.54
N GLU A 252 -9.53 5.56 -15.38
CA GLU A 252 -10.37 6.52 -16.12
C GLU A 252 -10.00 7.97 -15.79
N LEU A 253 -9.73 8.29 -14.52
CA LEU A 253 -9.28 9.62 -14.11
C LEU A 253 -7.97 10.05 -14.79
N ALA A 254 -7.06 9.11 -15.04
CA ALA A 254 -5.81 9.37 -15.74
C ALA A 254 -6.05 9.78 -17.23
N SER A 255 -7.09 9.24 -17.85
CA SER A 255 -7.43 9.49 -19.25
C SER A 255 -8.19 10.80 -19.43
N ALA A 256 -9.03 11.20 -18.49
CA ALA A 256 -9.88 12.40 -18.58
C ALA A 256 -9.09 13.73 -18.56
N LYS A 257 -7.84 13.74 -18.11
CA LYS A 257 -6.99 14.94 -18.03
C LYS A 257 -6.11 15.14 -19.29
N SER A 258 -6.16 14.20 -20.23
CA SER A 258 -5.40 14.25 -21.49
C SER A 258 -6.22 14.80 -22.67
N ALA A 259 -7.49 15.12 -22.45
CA ALA A 259 -8.42 15.77 -23.39
C ALA A 259 -8.67 17.22 -22.97
#